data_e85ebc4131061fb732f3eecc8f24d90e
#
_entry.id   e85ebc4131061fb732f3eecc8f24d90e
#
_cell.length_a   1.000
_cell.length_b   1.000
_cell.length_c   1.000
_cell.angle_alpha   90.00
_cell.angle_beta   90.00
_cell.angle_gamma   90.00
#
_symmetry.space_group_name_H-M   'P 1'
#
loop_
_entity.id
_entity.type
_entity.pdbx_description
1 polymer ?
#
loop_
_entity_poly.entity_id
_entity_poly.type
_entity_poly.pdbx_seq_one_letter_code
_entity_poly.pdbx_strand_id
1 'polypeptide(L)'
;TAASGMMAQQTSVDTISNNLANVNTVGYKSESTEFKSLLYQNLQAKTTSANGENKPVSAQVGLGSRVVSVTSHYTQGAMNASESSTDFAINGDGFFAVQNENGDTVYTRNGNFYFSTATEGMMLCTADGYPVLSTDGQPIVLTDDYNASKVKVDKEGNIQYPGDDGNLENIGIKIGLFQFTNPSGLEK
;
A
#
# COMPACT_ATOMS: atom_id res chain seq x y z
N THR A 1 -15.52 26.39 -15.92
CA THR A 1 -16.27 25.19 -15.52
C THR A 1 -15.96 23.99 -16.42
N ALA A 2 -16.15 24.10 -17.76
CA ALA A 2 -15.92 22.96 -18.67
C ALA A 2 -14.47 22.48 -18.63
N ALA A 3 -13.48 23.35 -18.68
CA ALA A 3 -12.07 22.99 -18.57
C ALA A 3 -11.73 22.29 -17.25
N SER A 4 -12.24 22.77 -16.11
CA SER A 4 -12.03 22.12 -14.82
C SER A 4 -12.67 20.72 -14.75
N GLY A 5 -13.85 20.54 -15.36
CA GLY A 5 -14.48 19.23 -15.50
C GLY A 5 -13.68 18.26 -16.36
N MET A 6 -13.14 18.73 -17.49
CA MET A 6 -12.28 17.89 -18.36
C MET A 6 -10.98 17.48 -17.66
N MET A 7 -10.31 18.39 -16.96
CA MET A 7 -9.12 18.08 -16.18
C MET A 7 -9.41 17.08 -15.06
N ALA A 8 -10.53 17.21 -14.38
CA ALA A 8 -10.96 16.28 -13.35
C ALA A 8 -11.23 14.88 -13.93
N GLN A 9 -11.89 14.78 -15.10
CA GLN A 9 -12.12 13.51 -15.78
C GLN A 9 -10.81 12.90 -16.30
N GLN A 10 -9.89 13.71 -16.81
CA GLN A 10 -8.57 13.22 -17.20
C GLN A 10 -7.84 12.56 -16.04
N THR A 11 -7.78 13.22 -14.87
CA THR A 11 -7.15 12.63 -13.67
C THR A 11 -7.83 11.32 -13.26
N SER A 12 -9.17 11.24 -13.39
CA SER A 12 -9.89 9.99 -13.11
C SER A 12 -9.50 8.88 -14.07
N VAL A 13 -9.42 9.16 -15.36
CA VAL A 13 -8.99 8.19 -16.38
C VAL A 13 -7.55 7.76 -16.15
N ASP A 14 -6.66 8.68 -15.83
CA ASP A 14 -5.25 8.38 -15.51
C ASP A 14 -5.15 7.44 -14.30
N THR A 15 -5.92 7.69 -13.25
CA THR A 15 -5.97 6.82 -12.05
C THR A 15 -6.50 5.42 -12.41
N ILE A 16 -7.58 5.33 -13.18
CA ILE A 16 -8.14 4.04 -13.63
C ILE A 16 -7.12 3.28 -14.50
N SER A 17 -6.44 3.98 -15.41
CA SER A 17 -5.42 3.40 -16.28
C SER A 17 -4.24 2.86 -15.49
N ASN A 18 -3.81 3.58 -14.44
CA ASN A 18 -2.77 3.12 -13.52
C ASN A 18 -3.21 1.87 -12.76
N ASN A 19 -4.44 1.85 -12.23
CA ASN A 19 -4.99 0.66 -11.57
C ASN A 19 -5.03 -0.55 -12.52
N LEU A 20 -5.43 -0.35 -13.77
CA LEU A 20 -5.50 -1.41 -14.78
C LEU A 20 -4.10 -1.92 -15.16
N ALA A 21 -3.14 -1.03 -15.32
CA ALA A 21 -1.75 -1.40 -15.61
C ALA A 21 -1.14 -2.27 -14.50
N ASN A 22 -1.54 -2.03 -13.27
CA ASN A 22 -1.03 -2.73 -12.08
C ASN A 22 -1.94 -3.85 -11.58
N VAL A 23 -2.91 -4.32 -12.38
CA VAL A 23 -3.87 -5.35 -11.94
C VAL A 23 -3.20 -6.67 -11.52
N ASN A 24 -2.05 -7.01 -12.11
CA ASN A 24 -1.27 -8.20 -11.79
C ASN A 24 -0.09 -7.92 -10.83
N THR A 25 0.09 -6.69 -10.38
CA THR A 25 1.18 -6.35 -9.46
C THR A 25 0.84 -6.81 -8.06
N VAL A 26 1.70 -7.66 -7.47
CA VAL A 26 1.52 -8.18 -6.11
C VAL A 26 1.66 -7.06 -5.09
N GLY A 27 0.73 -7.01 -4.14
CA GLY A 27 0.72 -5.97 -3.10
C GLY A 27 0.24 -4.60 -3.55
N TYR A 28 -0.11 -4.41 -4.82
CA TYR A 28 -0.65 -3.14 -5.32
C TYR A 28 -1.95 -2.76 -4.61
N LYS A 29 -2.12 -1.50 -4.31
CA LYS A 29 -3.32 -0.92 -3.72
C LYS A 29 -3.99 0.01 -4.71
N SER A 30 -5.22 -0.34 -5.10
CA SER A 30 -5.99 0.46 -6.04
C SER A 30 -6.24 1.86 -5.50
N GLU A 31 -6.25 2.83 -6.39
CA GLU A 31 -6.47 4.23 -6.07
C GLU A 31 -7.81 4.72 -6.61
N SER A 32 -8.43 5.62 -5.90
CA SER A 32 -9.60 6.35 -6.36
C SER A 32 -9.42 7.85 -6.24
N THR A 33 -9.98 8.57 -7.21
CA THR A 33 -9.93 10.03 -7.25
C THR A 33 -11.17 10.60 -6.59
N GLU A 34 -10.99 11.52 -5.67
CA GLU A 34 -12.07 12.24 -5.00
C GLU A 34 -12.22 13.65 -5.57
N PHE A 35 -13.47 14.05 -5.83
CA PHE A 35 -13.79 15.35 -6.41
C PHE A 35 -14.57 16.22 -5.42
N LYS A 36 -14.34 17.51 -5.52
CA LYS A 36 -15.10 18.52 -4.80
C LYS A 36 -15.58 19.60 -5.76
N SER A 37 -16.82 20.05 -5.56
CA SER A 37 -17.32 21.24 -6.26
C SER A 37 -16.57 22.48 -5.78
N LEU A 38 -16.27 23.37 -6.71
CA LEU A 38 -15.85 24.73 -6.39
C LEU A 38 -17.02 25.55 -5.87
N LEU A 39 -16.71 26.71 -5.31
CA LEU A 39 -17.73 27.61 -4.78
C LEU A 39 -18.77 27.98 -5.84
N TYR A 40 -19.98 28.21 -5.37
CA TYR A 40 -21.04 28.74 -6.20
C TYR A 40 -21.02 30.27 -6.17
N GLN A 41 -21.19 30.89 -7.33
CA GLN A 41 -21.36 32.33 -7.45
C GLN A 41 -22.87 32.63 -7.49
N ASN A 42 -23.33 33.52 -6.61
CA ASN A 42 -24.66 34.00 -6.63
C ASN A 42 -24.79 35.09 -7.71
N LEU A 43 -25.50 34.78 -8.79
CA LEU A 43 -25.80 35.76 -9.83
C LEU A 43 -26.97 36.67 -9.41
N GLN A 44 -27.92 36.12 -8.64
CA GLN A 44 -29.04 36.85 -8.15
C GLN A 44 -29.42 36.39 -6.74
N ALA A 45 -29.35 37.27 -5.77
CA ALA A 45 -29.83 36.99 -4.42
C ALA A 45 -31.37 36.98 -4.39
N LYS A 46 -31.93 36.25 -3.43
CA LYS A 46 -33.34 36.37 -3.11
C LYS A 46 -33.65 37.81 -2.67
N THR A 47 -34.43 38.51 -3.44
CA THR A 47 -34.88 39.89 -3.12
C THR A 47 -36.37 39.91 -3.03
N THR A 48 -36.89 40.74 -2.15
CA THR A 48 -38.32 41.02 -2.06
C THR A 48 -38.76 41.98 -3.18
N SER A 49 -39.82 41.68 -3.88
CA SER A 49 -40.43 42.60 -4.85
C SER A 49 -40.93 43.86 -4.16
N ALA A 50 -41.09 44.96 -4.91
CA ALA A 50 -41.71 46.18 -4.39
C ALA A 50 -43.13 45.98 -3.79
N ASN A 51 -43.79 44.88 -4.17
CA ASN A 51 -45.10 44.48 -3.64
C ASN A 51 -45.01 43.54 -2.43
N GLY A 52 -43.81 43.32 -1.82
CA GLY A 52 -43.63 42.47 -0.65
C GLY A 52 -43.54 40.97 -0.97
N GLU A 53 -43.60 40.54 -2.23
CA GLU A 53 -43.48 39.14 -2.63
C GLU A 53 -42.01 38.74 -2.76
N ASN A 54 -41.64 37.61 -2.15
CA ASN A 54 -40.29 37.06 -2.27
C ASN A 54 -40.13 36.36 -3.63
N LYS A 55 -39.02 36.61 -4.33
CA LYS A 55 -38.64 35.80 -5.51
C LYS A 55 -38.38 34.39 -5.07
N PRO A 56 -39.04 33.37 -5.66
CA PRO A 56 -39.00 31.99 -5.16
C PRO A 56 -37.64 31.32 -5.35
N VAL A 57 -36.79 31.80 -6.28
CA VAL A 57 -35.54 31.13 -6.66
C VAL A 57 -34.41 32.14 -6.74
N SER A 58 -33.25 31.78 -6.17
CA SER A 58 -31.98 32.45 -6.37
C SER A 58 -31.25 31.83 -7.57
N ALA A 59 -30.61 32.65 -8.42
CA ALA A 59 -29.79 32.15 -9.49
C ALA A 59 -28.34 31.98 -8.99
N GLN A 60 -27.84 30.76 -9.02
CA GLN A 60 -26.48 30.40 -8.63
C GLN A 60 -25.79 29.64 -9.77
N VAL A 61 -24.53 29.93 -9.99
CA VAL A 61 -23.67 29.21 -10.96
C VAL A 61 -22.49 28.59 -10.24
N GLY A 62 -22.30 27.29 -10.45
CA GLY A 62 -21.11 26.57 -9.94
C GLY A 62 -19.89 26.91 -10.77
N LEU A 63 -18.76 27.12 -10.13
CA LEU A 63 -17.48 27.44 -10.77
C LEU A 63 -16.73 26.23 -11.31
N GLY A 64 -17.26 25.02 -11.11
CA GLY A 64 -16.71 23.76 -11.60
C GLY A 64 -16.35 22.77 -10.50
N SER A 65 -15.51 21.80 -10.82
CA SER A 65 -14.99 20.78 -9.92
C SER A 65 -13.47 20.77 -9.90
N ARG A 66 -12.90 20.26 -8.81
CA ARG A 66 -11.46 19.99 -8.71
C ARG A 66 -11.23 18.64 -8.05
N VAL A 67 -10.09 18.03 -8.34
CA VAL A 67 -9.57 16.88 -7.59
C VAL A 67 -9.16 17.36 -6.20
N VAL A 68 -9.57 16.62 -5.17
CA VAL A 68 -9.19 16.89 -3.77
C VAL A 68 -8.05 15.99 -3.36
N SER A 69 -8.19 14.69 -3.63
CA SER A 69 -7.24 13.67 -3.26
C SER A 69 -7.29 12.48 -4.21
N VAL A 70 -6.22 11.74 -4.24
CA VAL A 70 -6.17 10.38 -4.78
C VAL A 70 -5.89 9.48 -3.58
N THR A 71 -6.85 8.61 -3.24
CA THR A 71 -6.80 7.80 -2.02
C THR A 71 -6.59 6.34 -2.37
N SER A 72 -5.65 5.69 -1.69
CA SER A 72 -5.39 4.25 -1.83
C SER A 72 -6.33 3.43 -0.95
N HIS A 73 -6.81 2.30 -1.49
CA HIS A 73 -7.66 1.35 -0.79
C HIS A 73 -6.82 0.18 -0.28
N TYR A 74 -6.80 -0.02 1.04
CA TYR A 74 -6.02 -1.06 1.72
C TYR A 74 -6.82 -2.35 2.01
N THR A 75 -7.92 -2.57 1.31
CA THR A 75 -8.68 -3.81 1.44
C THR A 75 -7.83 -5.04 1.09
N GLN A 76 -8.06 -6.14 1.83
CA GLN A 76 -7.39 -7.41 1.57
C GLN A 76 -7.84 -7.97 0.22
N GLY A 77 -6.85 -8.29 -0.64
CA GLY A 77 -7.06 -8.99 -1.90
C GLY A 77 -7.07 -10.52 -1.72
N ALA A 78 -7.34 -11.23 -2.81
CA ALA A 78 -7.19 -12.67 -2.85
C ALA A 78 -5.71 -13.06 -2.71
N MET A 79 -5.45 -14.11 -1.94
CA MET A 79 -4.11 -14.70 -1.82
C MET A 79 -3.92 -15.74 -2.92
N ASN A 80 -2.84 -15.62 -3.68
CA ASN A 80 -2.46 -16.59 -4.69
C ASN A 80 -1.47 -17.59 -4.08
N ALA A 81 -1.63 -18.87 -4.42
CA ALA A 81 -0.66 -19.89 -4.04
C ALA A 81 0.63 -19.70 -4.87
N SER A 82 1.77 -19.82 -4.22
CA SER A 82 3.10 -19.84 -4.83
C SER A 82 3.81 -21.17 -4.51
N GLU A 83 4.71 -21.59 -5.38
CA GLU A 83 5.59 -22.75 -5.17
C GLU A 83 6.90 -22.37 -4.46
N SER A 84 7.19 -21.08 -4.34
CA SER A 84 8.39 -20.58 -3.67
C SER A 84 8.21 -20.60 -2.15
N SER A 85 9.22 -21.10 -1.44
CA SER A 85 9.24 -21.13 0.03
C SER A 85 9.49 -19.76 0.67
N THR A 86 9.88 -18.77 -0.13
CA THR A 86 10.21 -17.41 0.31
C THR A 86 9.12 -16.40 -0.02
N ASP A 87 8.01 -16.85 -0.61
CA ASP A 87 6.86 -16.01 -0.89
C ASP A 87 5.89 -16.02 0.30
N PHE A 88 5.66 -14.87 0.87
CA PHE A 88 4.79 -14.68 2.03
C PHE A 88 3.63 -13.77 1.71
N ALA A 89 2.46 -14.05 2.26
CA ALA A 89 1.30 -13.18 2.18
C ALA A 89 0.77 -12.87 3.58
N ILE A 90 0.53 -11.59 3.83
CA ILE A 90 -0.10 -11.16 5.08
C ILE A 90 -1.61 -11.39 4.96
N ASN A 91 -2.16 -12.20 5.86
CA ASN A 91 -3.60 -12.37 5.99
C ASN A 91 -4.13 -11.41 7.06
N GLY A 92 -4.75 -10.33 6.63
CA GLY A 92 -5.21 -9.24 7.50
C GLY A 92 -4.41 -7.96 7.31
N ASP A 93 -4.43 -7.10 8.33
CA ASP A 93 -3.77 -5.80 8.30
C ASP A 93 -2.29 -5.91 8.70
N GLY A 94 -1.45 -5.10 8.06
CA GLY A 94 -0.02 -5.02 8.37
C GLY A 94 0.83 -4.86 7.12
N PHE A 95 2.13 -4.62 7.34
CA PHE A 95 3.13 -4.42 6.30
C PHE A 95 4.42 -5.11 6.74
N PHE A 96 5.17 -5.62 5.77
CA PHE A 96 6.56 -6.00 5.97
C PHE A 96 7.41 -4.74 6.05
N ALA A 97 8.41 -4.74 6.93
CA ALA A 97 9.42 -3.70 6.98
C ALA A 97 10.64 -4.14 6.17
N VAL A 98 11.15 -3.26 5.35
CA VAL A 98 12.38 -3.43 4.60
C VAL A 98 13.24 -2.18 4.73
N GLN A 99 14.54 -2.32 4.59
CA GLN A 99 15.47 -1.21 4.68
C GLN A 99 15.84 -0.75 3.27
N ASN A 100 15.68 0.55 2.97
CA ASN A 100 16.09 1.10 1.68
C ASN A 100 17.61 1.35 1.62
N GLU A 101 18.10 1.82 0.48
CA GLU A 101 19.53 2.13 0.26
C GLU A 101 20.08 3.20 1.21
N ASN A 102 19.25 4.09 1.71
CA ASN A 102 19.63 5.14 2.64
C ASN A 102 19.70 4.67 4.09
N GLY A 103 19.30 3.44 4.38
CA GLY A 103 19.19 2.89 5.72
C GLY A 103 17.85 3.17 6.42
N ASP A 104 16.90 3.82 5.72
CA ASP A 104 15.58 4.10 6.28
C ASP A 104 14.68 2.87 6.20
N THR A 105 13.77 2.73 7.17
CA THR A 105 12.76 1.68 7.16
C THR A 105 11.59 2.09 6.29
N VAL A 106 11.30 1.28 5.27
CA VAL A 106 10.13 1.43 4.40
C VAL A 106 9.23 0.20 4.51
N TYR A 107 7.96 0.36 4.15
CA TYR A 107 6.94 -0.65 4.38
C TYR A 107 6.33 -1.14 3.08
N THR A 108 6.20 -2.45 2.93
CA THR A 108 5.64 -3.07 1.73
C THR A 108 4.61 -4.15 2.07
N ARG A 109 3.66 -4.38 1.15
CA ARG A 109 2.75 -5.54 1.19
C ARG A 109 3.20 -6.64 0.23
N ASN A 110 4.22 -6.36 -0.59
CA ASN A 110 4.79 -7.38 -1.46
C ASN A 110 5.63 -8.33 -0.60
N GLY A 111 5.28 -9.60 -0.62
CA GLY A 111 5.95 -10.65 0.13
C GLY A 111 6.78 -11.58 -0.75
N ASN A 112 7.09 -11.19 -1.99
CA ASN A 112 8.02 -11.94 -2.83
C ASN A 112 9.44 -11.62 -2.41
N PHE A 113 10.01 -12.51 -1.60
CA PHE A 113 11.36 -12.34 -1.09
C PHE A 113 12.30 -13.39 -1.66
N TYR A 114 13.60 -13.08 -1.63
CA TYR A 114 14.66 -13.93 -2.13
C TYR A 114 15.81 -13.97 -1.12
N PHE A 115 16.51 -15.09 -1.06
CA PHE A 115 17.76 -15.14 -0.33
C PHE A 115 18.89 -14.63 -1.23
N SER A 116 19.58 -13.60 -0.77
CA SER A 116 20.78 -13.05 -1.38
C SER A 116 22.00 -13.38 -0.53
N THR A 117 23.14 -13.64 -1.15
CA THR A 117 24.40 -13.86 -0.44
C THR A 117 24.89 -12.55 0.15
N ALA A 118 25.09 -12.53 1.46
CA ALA A 118 25.66 -11.40 2.21
C ALA A 118 27.04 -11.80 2.79
N THR A 119 27.73 -10.84 3.39
CA THR A 119 29.09 -11.06 3.97
C THR A 119 29.05 -12.06 5.13
N GLU A 120 27.94 -12.16 5.85
CA GLU A 120 27.76 -13.01 7.05
C GLU A 120 26.83 -14.20 6.82
N GLY A 121 26.54 -14.53 5.56
CA GLY A 121 25.62 -15.64 5.22
C GLY A 121 24.59 -15.24 4.17
N MET A 122 23.37 -15.74 4.32
CA MET A 122 22.24 -15.44 3.42
C MET A 122 21.32 -14.43 4.06
N MET A 123 20.99 -13.38 3.32
CA MET A 123 20.08 -12.32 3.74
C MET A 123 18.76 -12.40 2.97
N LEU A 124 17.64 -12.27 3.67
CA LEU A 124 16.32 -12.21 3.06
C LEU A 124 16.08 -10.80 2.51
N CYS A 125 15.88 -10.70 1.19
CA CYS A 125 15.74 -9.43 0.47
C CYS A 125 14.51 -9.39 -0.43
N THR A 126 14.07 -8.19 -0.79
CA THR A 126 13.12 -7.95 -1.89
C THR A 126 13.79 -8.19 -3.25
N ALA A 127 13.00 -8.17 -4.33
CA ALA A 127 13.51 -8.23 -5.70
C ALA A 127 14.48 -7.09 -6.04
N ASP A 128 14.33 -5.94 -5.39
CA ASP A 128 15.19 -4.76 -5.54
C ASP A 128 16.48 -4.85 -4.69
N GLY A 129 16.63 -5.92 -3.89
CA GLY A 129 17.80 -6.13 -3.03
C GLY A 129 17.70 -5.50 -1.64
N TYR A 130 16.55 -4.94 -1.27
CA TYR A 130 16.38 -4.35 0.06
C TYR A 130 16.19 -5.43 1.12
N PRO A 131 16.97 -5.41 2.24
CA PRO A 131 16.85 -6.40 3.29
C PRO A 131 15.50 -6.30 4.03
N VAL A 132 14.91 -7.46 4.29
CA VAL A 132 13.72 -7.60 5.12
C VAL A 132 14.12 -7.53 6.58
N LEU A 133 13.35 -6.76 7.37
CA LEU A 133 13.61 -6.55 8.78
C LEU A 133 12.81 -7.52 9.65
N SER A 134 13.45 -7.93 10.75
CA SER A 134 12.81 -8.69 11.83
C SER A 134 11.92 -7.79 12.68
N THR A 135 11.23 -8.37 13.66
CA THR A 135 10.48 -7.62 14.68
C THR A 135 11.36 -6.65 15.49
N ASP A 136 12.65 -6.93 15.58
CA ASP A 136 13.64 -6.12 16.30
C ASP A 136 14.23 -4.98 15.44
N GLY A 137 13.77 -4.87 14.18
CA GLY A 137 14.25 -3.85 13.24
C GLY A 137 15.65 -4.16 12.66
N GLN A 138 16.14 -5.40 12.79
CA GLN A 138 17.40 -5.82 12.24
C GLN A 138 17.18 -6.61 10.94
N PRO A 139 18.10 -6.53 9.96
CA PRO A 139 18.06 -7.36 8.77
C PRO A 139 18.05 -8.85 9.12
N ILE A 140 17.22 -9.62 8.41
CA ILE A 140 17.15 -11.07 8.58
C ILE A 140 18.31 -11.70 7.83
N VAL A 141 19.34 -12.12 8.58
CA VAL A 141 20.53 -12.80 8.06
C VAL A 141 20.56 -14.22 8.64
N LEU A 142 20.68 -15.22 7.79
CA LEU A 142 20.89 -16.61 8.15
C LEU A 142 22.35 -16.95 7.93
N THR A 143 23.00 -17.55 8.92
CA THR A 143 24.39 -18.01 8.81
C THR A 143 24.53 -19.12 7.75
N ASP A 144 25.75 -19.36 7.28
CA ASP A 144 26.05 -20.35 6.23
C ASP A 144 25.67 -21.79 6.61
N ASP A 145 25.39 -22.05 7.88
CA ASP A 145 24.96 -23.37 8.38
C ASP A 145 23.55 -23.75 7.89
N TYR A 146 22.75 -22.76 7.46
CA TYR A 146 21.38 -22.95 7.02
C TYR A 146 21.26 -23.02 5.50
N ASN A 147 20.48 -24.00 5.01
CA ASN A 147 20.18 -24.11 3.58
C ASN A 147 18.84 -23.42 3.26
N ALA A 148 18.88 -22.44 2.38
CA ALA A 148 17.71 -21.66 1.96
C ALA A 148 16.48 -22.51 1.58
N SER A 149 16.72 -23.65 0.91
CA SER A 149 15.65 -24.55 0.45
C SER A 149 14.93 -25.29 1.57
N LYS A 150 15.53 -25.36 2.77
CA LYS A 150 14.95 -26.06 3.94
C LYS A 150 14.31 -25.11 4.94
N VAL A 151 14.51 -23.80 4.78
CA VAL A 151 13.91 -22.79 5.62
C VAL A 151 12.40 -22.80 5.43
N LYS A 152 11.67 -22.79 6.53
CA LYS A 152 10.21 -22.66 6.55
C LYS A 152 9.81 -21.52 7.47
N VAL A 153 8.67 -20.94 7.20
CA VAL A 153 8.09 -19.90 8.07
C VAL A 153 6.71 -20.37 8.53
N ASP A 154 6.45 -20.26 9.81
CA ASP A 154 5.16 -20.61 10.38
C ASP A 154 4.11 -19.49 10.15
N LYS A 155 2.87 -19.77 10.58
CA LYS A 155 1.75 -18.80 10.45
C LYS A 155 1.94 -17.54 11.30
N GLU A 156 2.85 -17.56 12.23
CA GLU A 156 3.15 -16.47 13.16
C GLU A 156 4.35 -15.63 12.68
N GLY A 157 4.97 -16.05 11.56
CA GLY A 157 6.13 -15.37 10.97
C GLY A 157 7.47 -15.77 11.59
N ASN A 158 7.53 -16.85 12.40
CA ASN A 158 8.79 -17.36 12.93
C ASN A 158 9.50 -18.19 11.86
N ILE A 159 10.80 -17.97 11.72
CA ILE A 159 11.64 -18.73 10.80
C ILE A 159 12.05 -20.04 11.49
N GLN A 160 11.77 -21.15 10.80
CA GLN A 160 12.03 -22.50 11.30
C GLN A 160 12.99 -23.22 10.36
N TYR A 161 13.81 -24.08 10.95
CA TYR A 161 14.74 -24.94 10.22
C TYR A 161 14.62 -26.39 10.74
N PRO A 162 14.70 -27.40 9.87
CA PRO A 162 14.70 -28.79 10.32
C PRO A 162 16.00 -29.11 11.07
N GLY A 163 15.87 -29.47 12.34
CA GLY A 163 16.96 -29.98 13.16
C GLY A 163 17.44 -31.37 12.70
N ASP A 164 18.46 -31.90 13.36
CA ASP A 164 19.02 -33.22 13.08
C ASP A 164 17.99 -34.36 13.20
N ASP A 165 16.99 -34.19 14.02
CA ASP A 165 15.87 -35.11 14.22
C ASP A 165 14.76 -34.98 13.15
N GLY A 166 14.90 -34.07 12.19
CA GLY A 166 13.91 -33.76 11.15
C GLY A 166 12.70 -32.95 11.62
N ASN A 167 12.67 -32.58 12.89
CA ASN A 167 11.65 -31.67 13.45
C ASN A 167 12.01 -30.22 13.12
N LEU A 168 10.97 -29.40 12.88
CA LEU A 168 11.15 -27.97 12.65
C LEU A 168 11.43 -27.27 13.98
N GLU A 169 12.58 -26.65 14.08
CA GLU A 169 13.01 -25.85 15.23
C GLU A 169 12.97 -24.34 14.87
N ASN A 170 12.53 -23.52 15.81
CA ASN A 170 12.53 -22.08 15.64
C ASN A 170 13.94 -21.53 15.83
N ILE A 171 14.43 -20.80 14.83
CA ILE A 171 15.78 -20.19 14.85
C ILE A 171 15.82 -18.96 15.79
N GLY A 172 14.66 -18.47 16.26
CA GLY A 172 14.57 -17.28 17.09
C GLY A 172 14.45 -15.98 16.30
N ILE A 173 14.35 -16.06 14.98
CA ILE A 173 14.17 -14.90 14.11
C ILE A 173 12.70 -14.88 13.65
N LYS A 174 12.08 -13.71 13.73
CA LYS A 174 10.70 -13.50 13.31
C LYS A 174 10.63 -12.37 12.28
N ILE A 175 9.87 -12.57 11.21
CA ILE A 175 9.64 -11.54 10.20
C ILE A 175 8.85 -10.39 10.83
N GLY A 176 9.33 -9.16 10.65
CA GLY A 176 8.69 -7.95 11.16
C GLY A 176 7.37 -7.67 10.46
N LEU A 177 6.28 -7.66 11.22
CA LEU A 177 4.96 -7.23 10.77
C LEU A 177 4.55 -5.98 11.54
N PHE A 178 4.31 -4.89 10.81
CA PHE A 178 4.00 -3.58 11.39
C PHE A 178 2.61 -3.14 10.96
N GLN A 179 1.84 -2.61 11.90
CA GLN A 179 0.49 -2.15 11.66
C GLN A 179 0.38 -0.65 11.96
N PHE A 180 -0.34 0.07 11.11
CA PHE A 180 -0.55 1.50 11.24
C PHE A 180 -2.03 1.80 11.45
N THR A 181 -2.32 2.73 12.34
CA THR A 181 -3.69 3.18 12.60
C THR A 181 -4.28 3.91 11.39
N ASN A 182 -3.44 4.58 10.59
CA ASN A 182 -3.84 5.26 9.37
C ASN A 182 -2.89 4.92 8.21
N PRO A 183 -3.11 3.81 7.49
CA PRO A 183 -2.28 3.43 6.35
C PRO A 183 -2.30 4.44 5.19
N SER A 184 -3.43 5.15 5.01
CA SER A 184 -3.58 6.15 3.95
C SER A 184 -2.72 7.41 4.16
N GLY A 185 -2.19 7.60 5.36
CA GLY A 185 -1.26 8.68 5.69
C GLY A 185 0.21 8.34 5.45
N LEU A 186 0.52 7.11 5.03
CA LEU A 186 1.88 6.74 4.66
C LEU A 186 2.27 7.41 3.33
N GLU A 187 3.46 7.97 3.28
CA GLU A 187 4.05 8.52 2.06
C GLU A 187 4.50 7.36 1.14
N LYS A 188 4.33 7.55 -0.18
CA LYS A 188 4.64 6.53 -1.20
C LYS A 188 6.01 6.76 -1.81
#